data_56995f6eb7f342cd3b80ace8258cf2b1
#
_entry.id   56995f6eb7f342cd3b80ace8258cf2b1
#
_cell.length_a   1.000
_cell.length_b   1.000
_cell.length_c   1.000
_cell.angle_alpha   90.00
_cell.angle_beta   90.00
_cell.angle_gamma   90.00
#
_symmetry.space_group_name_H-M   'P 1'
#
loop_
_entity.id
_entity.type
_entity.pdbx_description
1 polymer ?
#
loop_
_entity_poly.entity_id
_entity_poly.type
_entity_poly.pdbx_seq_one_letter_code
_entity_poly.pdbx_strand_id
1 'polypeptide(L)'
;MTMVVIHPYIASDPTMLNGEPVIQATKTPVRAIVEMWRLGISPEEIPLHLPHISLAQVFAALRYYADHQTEINRYIEANHVPEHLVHPALRSKVLAA
;
A
#
# COMPACT_ATOMS: atom_id res chain seq x y z
N MET A 1 9.04 -21.05 -2.05
CA MET A 1 7.70 -20.86 -1.49
C MET A 1 6.75 -20.27 -2.51
N THR A 2 5.58 -20.77 -2.56
CA THR A 2 4.63 -20.38 -3.59
C THR A 2 3.85 -19.13 -3.20
N MET A 3 3.79 -18.17 -4.10
CA MET A 3 2.94 -17.00 -3.95
C MET A 3 1.49 -17.41 -4.19
N VAL A 4 0.58 -16.92 -3.35
CA VAL A 4 -0.84 -17.21 -3.47
C VAL A 4 -1.57 -15.97 -3.98
N VAL A 5 -2.27 -16.11 -5.10
CA VAL A 5 -3.13 -15.04 -5.63
C VAL A 5 -4.44 -15.08 -4.86
N ILE A 6 -4.71 -14.04 -4.06
CA ILE A 6 -5.87 -13.99 -3.17
C ILE A 6 -6.94 -13.03 -3.69
N HIS A 7 -6.66 -12.32 -4.77
CA HIS A 7 -7.55 -11.35 -5.39
C HIS A 7 -6.93 -10.96 -6.74
N PRO A 8 -7.68 -10.51 -7.74
CA PRO A 8 -7.04 -10.02 -8.97
C PRO A 8 -5.96 -8.99 -8.65
N TYR A 9 -4.77 -9.18 -9.18
CA TYR A 9 -3.58 -8.35 -8.98
C TYR A 9 -3.00 -8.37 -7.56
N ILE A 10 -3.60 -9.07 -6.61
CA ILE A 10 -3.14 -9.08 -5.21
C ILE A 10 -2.66 -10.49 -4.86
N ALA A 11 -1.53 -10.54 -4.17
CA ALA A 11 -0.92 -11.81 -3.78
C ALA A 11 -0.41 -11.73 -2.35
N SER A 12 -0.19 -12.90 -1.75
CA SER A 12 0.46 -13.01 -0.46
C SER A 12 1.59 -14.03 -0.58
N ASP A 13 2.77 -13.66 -0.08
CA ASP A 13 3.95 -14.53 -0.09
C ASP A 13 4.57 -14.50 1.31
N PRO A 14 4.59 -15.64 2.02
CA PRO A 14 5.15 -15.67 3.38
C PRO A 14 6.61 -15.23 3.46
N THR A 15 7.33 -15.27 2.35
CA THR A 15 8.73 -14.86 2.31
C THR A 15 8.90 -13.37 2.05
N MET A 16 7.79 -12.63 1.84
CA MET A 16 7.80 -11.22 1.53
C MET A 16 6.88 -10.49 2.50
N LEU A 17 7.43 -9.53 3.27
CA LEU A 17 6.65 -8.70 4.20
C LEU A 17 5.77 -9.54 5.14
N ASN A 18 6.27 -10.72 5.56
CA ASN A 18 5.55 -11.62 6.48
C ASN A 18 4.15 -12.01 5.98
N GLY A 19 3.98 -12.13 4.66
CA GLY A 19 2.70 -12.51 4.07
C GLY A 19 1.71 -11.37 3.92
N GLU A 20 2.13 -10.14 4.15
CA GLU A 20 1.26 -8.98 3.93
C GLU A 20 0.82 -8.93 2.46
N PRO A 21 -0.46 -8.60 2.17
CA PRO A 21 -0.91 -8.49 0.78
C PRO A 21 -0.10 -7.49 -0.01
N VAL A 22 0.37 -7.93 -1.19
CA VAL A 22 1.17 -7.10 -2.10
C VAL A 22 0.55 -7.12 -3.48
N ILE A 23 0.87 -6.11 -4.28
CA ILE A 23 0.51 -6.10 -5.69
C ILE A 23 1.35 -7.14 -6.39
N GLN A 24 0.70 -8.07 -7.10
CA GLN A 24 1.34 -9.20 -7.74
C GLN A 24 2.50 -8.75 -8.64
N ALA A 25 3.60 -9.49 -8.58
CA ALA A 25 4.82 -9.23 -9.33
C ALA A 25 5.54 -7.94 -8.91
N THR A 26 5.23 -7.40 -7.74
CA THR A 26 5.93 -6.25 -7.18
C THR A 26 6.24 -6.51 -5.70
N LYS A 27 6.98 -5.58 -5.09
CA LYS A 27 7.19 -5.56 -3.65
C LYS A 27 6.35 -4.48 -2.98
N THR A 28 5.39 -3.91 -3.70
CA THR A 28 4.54 -2.82 -3.20
C THR A 28 3.34 -3.40 -2.47
N PRO A 29 3.22 -3.20 -1.16
CA PRO A 29 2.08 -3.72 -0.42
C PRO A 29 0.81 -2.91 -0.69
N VAL A 30 -0.35 -3.55 -0.52
CA VAL A 30 -1.64 -2.87 -0.65
C VAL A 30 -1.69 -1.65 0.28
N ARG A 31 -1.16 -1.78 1.52
CA ARG A 31 -1.20 -0.66 2.46
C ARG A 31 -0.49 0.59 1.95
N ALA A 32 0.56 0.44 1.12
CA ALA A 32 1.26 1.61 0.58
C ALA A 32 0.34 2.43 -0.33
N ILE A 33 -0.48 1.75 -1.13
CA ILE A 33 -1.46 2.42 -1.99
C ILE A 33 -2.53 3.09 -1.14
N VAL A 34 -3.01 2.39 -0.10
CA VAL A 34 -4.03 2.93 0.79
C VAL A 34 -3.52 4.17 1.53
N GLU A 35 -2.26 4.14 1.99
CA GLU A 35 -1.67 5.27 2.69
C GLU A 35 -1.57 6.50 1.78
N MET A 36 -1.17 6.32 0.51
CA MET A 36 -1.14 7.42 -0.45
C MET A 36 -2.53 7.98 -0.69
N TRP A 37 -3.52 7.12 -0.84
CA TRP A 37 -4.90 7.53 -1.02
C TRP A 37 -5.41 8.32 0.19
N ARG A 38 -5.07 7.88 1.41
CA ARG A 38 -5.46 8.58 2.64
C ARG A 38 -4.82 9.96 2.75
N LEU A 39 -3.64 10.15 2.15
CA LEU A 39 -2.96 11.44 2.11
C LEU A 39 -3.58 12.38 1.08
N GLY A 40 -4.63 11.97 0.38
CA GLY A 40 -5.31 12.80 -0.60
C GLY A 40 -4.78 12.67 -2.02
N ILE A 41 -3.86 11.72 -2.27
CA ILE A 41 -3.39 11.47 -3.62
C ILE A 41 -4.48 10.67 -4.34
N SER A 42 -4.97 11.19 -5.47
CA SER A 42 -6.01 10.49 -6.21
C SER A 42 -5.47 9.19 -6.80
N PRO A 43 -6.35 8.18 -7.03
CA PRO A 43 -5.90 6.94 -7.64
C PRO A 43 -5.16 7.15 -8.95
N GLU A 44 -5.61 8.10 -9.76
CA GLU A 44 -4.99 8.39 -11.06
C GLU A 44 -3.59 8.98 -10.92
N GLU A 45 -3.29 9.63 -9.81
CA GLU A 45 -1.98 10.20 -9.56
C GLU A 45 -0.98 9.20 -8.99
N ILE A 46 -1.46 8.13 -8.37
CA ILE A 46 -0.57 7.18 -7.73
C ILE A 46 0.46 6.59 -8.69
N PRO A 47 0.11 6.20 -9.94
CA PRO A 47 1.12 5.70 -10.87
C PRO A 47 2.19 6.73 -11.25
N LEU A 48 1.94 8.01 -11.06
CA LEU A 48 2.96 9.03 -11.28
C LEU A 48 4.05 8.97 -10.21
N HIS A 49 3.70 8.57 -9.00
CA HIS A 49 4.64 8.40 -7.88
C HIS A 49 5.26 7.00 -7.86
N LEU A 50 4.55 6.01 -8.38
CA LEU A 50 4.97 4.61 -8.43
C LEU A 50 4.86 4.13 -9.88
N PRO A 51 5.84 4.46 -10.74
CA PRO A 51 5.72 4.19 -12.19
C PRO A 51 5.60 2.71 -12.55
N HIS A 52 6.00 1.82 -11.64
CA HIS A 52 5.88 0.37 -11.85
C HIS A 52 4.48 -0.18 -11.54
N ILE A 53 3.58 0.69 -11.07
CA ILE A 53 2.21 0.33 -10.72
C ILE A 53 1.26 0.95 -11.73
N SER A 54 0.36 0.14 -12.29
CA SER A 54 -0.66 0.63 -13.24
C SER A 54 -1.89 1.13 -12.49
N LEU A 55 -2.73 1.89 -13.19
CA LEU A 55 -3.98 2.35 -12.62
C LEU A 55 -4.90 1.16 -12.25
N ALA A 56 -4.89 0.10 -13.06
CA ALA A 56 -5.66 -1.09 -12.75
C ALA A 56 -5.21 -1.73 -11.43
N GLN A 57 -3.90 -1.75 -11.19
CA GLN A 57 -3.35 -2.26 -9.94
C GLN A 57 -3.72 -1.37 -8.76
N VAL A 58 -3.75 -0.06 -8.96
CA VAL A 58 -4.19 0.87 -7.90
C VAL A 58 -5.63 0.58 -7.50
N PHE A 59 -6.52 0.48 -8.47
CA PHE A 59 -7.92 0.17 -8.16
C PHE A 59 -8.09 -1.21 -7.53
N ALA A 60 -7.31 -2.19 -7.97
CA ALA A 60 -7.35 -3.52 -7.35
C ALA A 60 -6.94 -3.47 -5.88
N ALA A 61 -5.90 -2.69 -5.56
CA ALA A 61 -5.45 -2.52 -4.17
C ALA A 61 -6.51 -1.84 -3.32
N LEU A 62 -7.15 -0.78 -3.85
CA LEU A 62 -8.20 -0.08 -3.12
C LEU A 62 -9.44 -0.95 -2.94
N ARG A 63 -9.76 -1.77 -3.93
CA ARG A 63 -10.87 -2.72 -3.80
C ARG A 63 -10.57 -3.76 -2.73
N TYR A 64 -9.36 -4.31 -2.74
CA TYR A 64 -8.96 -5.24 -1.70
C TYR A 64 -9.09 -4.60 -0.33
N TYR A 65 -8.63 -3.37 -0.20
CA TYR A 65 -8.76 -2.64 1.05
C TYR A 65 -10.23 -2.49 1.47
N ALA A 66 -11.10 -2.15 0.53
CA ALA A 66 -12.52 -1.97 0.84
C ALA A 66 -13.14 -3.24 1.43
N ASP A 67 -12.68 -4.40 0.94
CA ASP A 67 -13.17 -5.70 1.41
C ASP A 67 -12.43 -6.20 2.65
N HIS A 68 -11.27 -5.63 2.99
CA HIS A 68 -10.40 -6.12 4.06
C HIS A 68 -9.85 -4.98 4.91
N GLN A 69 -10.71 -4.03 5.26
CA GLN A 69 -10.26 -2.80 5.95
C GLN A 69 -9.54 -3.10 7.27
N THR A 70 -10.09 -4.01 8.07
CA THR A 70 -9.48 -4.33 9.36
C THR A 70 -8.08 -4.90 9.20
N GLU A 71 -7.91 -5.79 8.22
CA GLU A 71 -6.62 -6.39 7.94
C GLU A 71 -5.59 -5.34 7.54
N ILE A 72 -5.95 -4.53 6.55
CA ILE A 72 -5.00 -3.53 6.02
C ILE A 72 -4.73 -2.43 7.04
N ASN A 73 -5.74 -1.99 7.78
CA ASN A 73 -5.55 -1.00 8.83
C ASN A 73 -4.59 -1.51 9.91
N ARG A 74 -4.61 -2.80 10.19
CA ARG A 74 -3.67 -3.39 11.14
C ARG A 74 -2.24 -3.31 10.63
N TYR A 75 -2.01 -3.56 9.33
CA TYR A 75 -0.68 -3.42 8.75
C TYR A 75 -0.22 -1.97 8.73
N ILE A 76 -1.14 -1.03 8.43
CA ILE A 76 -0.80 0.40 8.47
C ILE A 76 -0.36 0.79 9.88
N GLU A 77 -1.10 0.36 10.89
CA GLU A 77 -0.79 0.67 12.28
C GLU A 77 0.55 0.06 12.70
N ALA A 78 0.79 -1.19 12.31
CA ALA A 78 2.03 -1.90 12.67
C ALA A 78 3.26 -1.28 12.01
N ASN A 79 3.09 -0.57 10.89
CA ASN A 79 4.17 0.06 10.15
C ASN A 79 4.20 1.58 10.33
N HIS A 80 3.38 2.10 11.25
CA HIS A 80 3.34 3.53 11.51
C HIS A 80 4.66 4.02 12.07
N VAL A 81 5.20 5.08 11.48
CA VAL A 81 6.44 5.70 11.94
C VAL A 81 6.06 6.91 12.80
N PRO A 82 6.41 6.93 14.09
CA PRO A 82 6.13 8.10 14.94
C PRO A 82 6.70 9.37 14.32
N GLU A 83 5.99 10.48 14.47
CA GLU A 83 6.35 11.74 13.84
C GLU A 83 7.79 12.15 14.12
N HIS A 84 8.25 11.96 15.35
CA HIS A 84 9.60 12.37 15.74
C HIS A 84 10.71 11.54 15.06
N LEU A 85 10.38 10.41 14.45
CA LEU A 85 11.32 9.58 13.72
C LEU A 85 11.26 9.83 12.21
N VAL A 86 10.29 10.62 11.74
CA VAL A 86 10.17 10.93 10.32
C VAL A 86 11.18 12.01 9.96
N HIS A 87 11.93 11.78 8.85
CA HIS A 87 12.89 12.78 8.36
C HIS A 87 12.16 14.10 8.08
N PRO A 88 12.73 15.26 8.45
CA PRO A 88 12.05 16.55 8.28
C PRO A 88 11.56 16.82 6.86
N ALA A 89 12.31 16.39 5.84
CA ALA A 89 11.90 16.57 4.45
C ALA A 89 10.64 15.78 4.09
N LEU A 90 10.38 14.67 4.79
CA LEU A 90 9.19 13.86 4.58
C LEU A 90 8.03 14.30 5.46
N ARG A 91 8.35 14.86 6.62
CA ARG A 91 7.33 15.28 7.58
C ARG A 91 6.36 16.29 6.99
N SER A 92 6.85 17.26 6.22
CA SER A 92 5.99 18.28 5.63
C SER A 92 5.00 17.69 4.64
N LYS A 93 5.38 16.64 3.91
CA LYS A 93 4.48 15.95 2.99
C LYS A 93 3.40 15.19 3.75
N VAL A 94 3.79 14.53 4.83
CA VAL A 94 2.84 13.75 5.64
C VAL A 94 1.85 14.66 6.33
N LEU A 95 2.31 15.78 6.89
CA LEU A 95 1.44 16.68 7.66
C LEU A 95 0.64 17.63 6.78
N ALA A 96 1.04 17.84 5.54
CA ALA A 96 0.34 18.74 4.61
C ALA A 96 -0.83 18.07 3.90
N ALA A 97 -0.96 16.77 4.02
CA ALA A 97 -1.98 16.00 3.32
C ALA A 97 -3.38 16.18 3.93
#